data_3afaded0e70a946bb4606956b1eb861f
#
_entry.id   3afaded0e70a946bb4606956b1eb861f
#
_cell.length_a   1.000
_cell.length_b   1.000
_cell.length_c   1.000
_cell.angle_alpha   90.00
_cell.angle_beta   90.00
_cell.angle_gamma   90.00
#
_symmetry.space_group_name_H-M   'P 1'
#
loop_
_entity.id
_entity.type
_entity.pdbx_description
1 polymer ?
#
loop_
_entity_poly.entity_id
_entity_poly.type
_entity_poly.pdbx_seq_one_letter_code
_entity_poly.pdbx_strand_id
1 'polypeptide(L)'
;DELNGSLIRDPADLVGKKVHVIKGTSHELRLRNLSEELGGDIIIQEDTSSMESESLIRKVALGEIELTVADHTMARISAAYYPRLDINTVLSLPQQIAWAVRKNSPKLEDVINKWLTGIKAQPTFMVIYNRYFKSPRTSIAHLQSDFSSLGGNKLSRYDELIQANAKKMGWDWRLLAAVVYQESKFIPDGESWA
;
A
#
# COMPACT_ATOMS: atom_id res chain seq x y z
N ASP A 1 20.25 19.23 -8.38
CA ASP A 1 21.49 18.43 -8.56
C ASP A 1 22.00 17.76 -7.27
N GLU A 2 21.40 18.03 -6.10
CA GLU A 2 21.78 17.39 -4.82
C GLU A 2 21.24 15.94 -4.65
N LEU A 3 20.33 15.50 -5.50
CA LEU A 3 19.72 14.16 -5.44
C LEU A 3 20.57 13.05 -6.05
N ASN A 4 21.66 13.37 -6.76
CA ASN A 4 22.46 12.40 -7.50
C ASN A 4 23.40 11.57 -6.61
N GLY A 5 23.59 11.91 -5.36
CA GLY A 5 24.49 11.22 -4.42
C GLY A 5 23.85 10.14 -3.56
N SER A 6 22.50 10.03 -3.51
CA SER A 6 21.80 9.10 -2.62
C SER A 6 20.98 8.02 -3.33
N LEU A 7 21.02 7.95 -4.67
CA LEU A 7 20.31 6.92 -5.42
C LEU A 7 20.98 5.56 -5.25
N ILE A 8 20.24 4.61 -4.73
CA ILE A 8 20.67 3.22 -4.61
C ILE A 8 20.51 2.54 -5.98
N ARG A 9 21.59 2.05 -6.56
CA ARG A 9 21.58 1.35 -7.85
C ARG A 9 21.86 -0.15 -7.70
N ASP A 10 22.64 -0.49 -6.70
CA ASP A 10 23.02 -1.85 -6.35
C ASP A 10 22.72 -2.10 -4.87
N PRO A 11 22.35 -3.32 -4.45
CA PRO A 11 22.23 -3.66 -3.04
C PRO A 11 23.46 -3.30 -2.19
N ALA A 12 24.67 -3.33 -2.78
CA ALA A 12 25.89 -2.94 -2.09
C ALA A 12 25.94 -1.47 -1.68
N ASP A 13 25.21 -0.59 -2.37
CA ASP A 13 25.10 0.84 -2.03
C ASP A 13 24.39 1.09 -0.69
N LEU A 14 23.73 0.06 -0.13
CA LEU A 14 23.08 0.13 1.17
C LEU A 14 24.04 0.05 2.35
N VAL A 15 25.27 -0.38 2.14
CA VAL A 15 26.29 -0.44 3.20
C VAL A 15 26.53 0.95 3.76
N GLY A 16 26.42 1.09 5.09
CA GLY A 16 26.52 2.36 5.80
C GLY A 16 25.28 3.25 5.69
N LYS A 17 24.25 2.86 4.94
CA LYS A 17 23.01 3.62 4.83
C LYS A 17 21.99 3.24 5.90
N LYS A 18 21.18 4.21 6.29
CA LYS A 18 20.06 3.99 7.21
C LYS A 18 18.81 3.60 6.43
N VAL A 19 18.27 2.42 6.72
CA VAL A 19 17.07 1.89 6.06
C VAL A 19 15.99 1.67 7.11
N HIS A 20 14.83 2.28 6.92
CA HIS A 20 13.68 2.16 7.81
C HIS A 20 12.84 0.94 7.43
N VAL A 21 12.48 0.11 8.41
CA VAL A 21 11.63 -1.07 8.23
C VAL A 21 10.70 -1.26 9.41
N ILE A 22 9.60 -1.96 9.19
CA ILE A 22 8.71 -2.36 10.27
C ILE A 22 9.34 -3.54 11.00
N LYS A 23 9.40 -3.43 12.33
CA LYS A 23 9.94 -4.47 13.21
C LYS A 23 9.22 -5.81 13.04
N GLY A 24 9.98 -6.90 13.00
CA GLY A 24 9.46 -8.27 12.93
C GLY A 24 8.97 -8.70 11.55
N THR A 25 9.24 -7.91 10.51
CA THR A 25 8.83 -8.24 9.13
C THR A 25 9.90 -9.02 8.37
N SER A 26 9.49 -9.65 7.26
CA SER A 26 10.41 -10.29 6.31
C SER A 26 11.39 -9.30 5.69
N HIS A 27 11.00 -8.02 5.59
CA HIS A 27 11.88 -6.96 5.08
C HIS A 27 13.06 -6.71 6.02
N GLU A 28 12.82 -6.66 7.31
CA GLU A 28 13.88 -6.54 8.33
C GLU A 28 14.83 -7.73 8.25
N LEU A 29 14.29 -8.95 8.23
CA LEU A 29 15.10 -10.17 8.13
C LEU A 29 15.94 -10.18 6.85
N ARG A 30 15.34 -9.75 5.71
CA ARG A 30 16.09 -9.66 4.44
C ARG A 30 17.26 -8.68 4.52
N LEU A 31 17.09 -7.52 5.14
CA LEU A 31 18.18 -6.56 5.30
C LEU A 31 19.29 -7.08 6.21
N ARG A 32 18.96 -7.80 7.27
CA ARG A 32 19.97 -8.44 8.14
C ARG A 32 20.80 -9.46 7.36
N ASN A 33 20.12 -10.34 6.62
CA ASN A 33 20.80 -11.33 5.78
C ASN A 33 21.65 -10.66 4.68
N LEU A 34 21.13 -9.59 4.07
CA LEU A 34 21.84 -8.83 3.05
C LEU A 34 23.11 -8.16 3.62
N SER A 35 23.03 -7.62 4.82
CA SER A 35 24.18 -7.05 5.53
C SER A 35 25.29 -8.09 5.73
N GLU A 36 24.91 -9.32 6.13
CA GLU A 36 25.85 -10.44 6.25
C GLU A 36 26.42 -10.88 4.88
N GLU A 37 25.56 -10.99 3.85
CA GLU A 37 25.97 -11.35 2.49
C GLU A 37 26.97 -10.36 1.90
N LEU A 38 26.80 -9.07 2.17
CA LEU A 38 27.66 -8.00 1.66
C LEU A 38 28.95 -7.83 2.49
N GLY A 39 29.00 -8.39 3.70
CA GLY A 39 30.12 -8.18 4.63
C GLY A 39 30.28 -6.75 5.10
N GLY A 40 29.17 -5.97 5.10
CA GLY A 40 29.15 -4.58 5.52
C GLY A 40 27.83 -4.23 6.20
N ASP A 41 27.90 -3.33 7.19
CA ASP A 41 26.74 -2.99 8.03
C ASP A 41 25.74 -2.09 7.30
N ILE A 42 24.49 -2.56 7.20
CA ILE A 42 23.32 -1.74 6.86
C ILE A 42 22.70 -1.26 8.17
N ILE A 43 22.49 0.05 8.32
CA ILE A 43 21.92 0.62 9.54
C ILE A 43 20.40 0.43 9.50
N ILE A 44 19.90 -0.61 10.14
CA ILE A 44 18.48 -0.96 10.17
C ILE A 44 17.78 -0.15 11.26
N GLN A 45 16.88 0.72 10.85
CA GLN A 45 16.04 1.50 11.77
C GLN A 45 14.65 0.87 11.86
N GLU A 46 14.38 0.23 12.98
CA GLU A 46 13.07 -0.38 13.23
C GLU A 46 12.02 0.70 13.54
N ASP A 47 10.94 0.73 12.77
CA ASP A 47 9.77 1.57 13.04
C ASP A 47 8.70 0.72 13.73
N THR A 48 8.24 1.17 14.90
CA THR A 48 7.18 0.55 15.70
C THR A 48 5.90 1.37 15.68
N SER A 49 5.92 2.55 15.09
CA SER A 49 4.78 3.49 15.07
C SER A 49 3.69 3.11 14.09
N SER A 50 4.00 2.26 13.12
CA SER A 50 3.07 1.85 12.07
C SER A 50 3.26 0.36 11.78
N MET A 51 2.16 -0.35 11.55
CA MET A 51 2.18 -1.75 11.08
C MET A 51 2.07 -1.86 9.55
N GLU A 52 2.07 -0.74 8.83
CA GLU A 52 1.82 -0.70 7.39
C GLU A 52 3.04 -0.19 6.62
N SER A 53 3.55 -1.01 5.70
CA SER A 53 4.68 -0.64 4.82
C SER A 53 4.40 0.62 3.99
N GLU A 54 3.13 0.89 3.67
CA GLU A 54 2.69 2.07 2.91
C GLU A 54 3.02 3.37 3.65
N SER A 55 2.97 3.36 4.98
CA SER A 55 3.33 4.54 5.77
C SER A 55 4.80 4.92 5.63
N LEU A 56 5.69 3.93 5.56
CA LEU A 56 7.12 4.16 5.33
C LEU A 56 7.39 4.64 3.90
N ILE A 57 6.72 4.08 2.89
CA ILE A 57 6.83 4.56 1.52
C ILE A 57 6.41 6.03 1.43
N ARG A 58 5.32 6.39 2.11
CA ARG A 58 4.87 7.79 2.17
C ARG A 58 5.90 8.71 2.83
N LYS A 59 6.51 8.28 3.93
CA LYS A 59 7.58 9.05 4.60
C LYS A 59 8.76 9.29 3.66
N VAL A 60 9.15 8.29 2.84
CA VAL A 60 10.17 8.48 1.80
C VAL A 60 9.72 9.50 0.76
N ALA A 61 8.48 9.38 0.27
CA ALA A 61 7.94 10.29 -0.74
C ALA A 61 7.89 11.76 -0.28
N LEU A 62 7.66 11.97 1.03
CA LEU A 62 7.65 13.29 1.66
C LEU A 62 9.05 13.80 2.07
N GLY A 63 10.08 12.95 1.94
CA GLY A 63 11.45 13.30 2.34
C GLY A 63 11.69 13.25 3.86
N GLU A 64 10.80 12.63 4.61
CA GLU A 64 10.94 12.48 6.08
C GLU A 64 11.98 11.41 6.43
N ILE A 65 12.12 10.39 5.59
CA ILE A 65 13.14 9.34 5.65
C ILE A 65 13.73 9.13 4.25
N GLU A 66 14.97 8.65 4.17
CA GLU A 66 15.64 8.47 2.88
C GLU A 66 15.26 7.13 2.21
N LEU A 67 15.32 6.04 2.98
CA LEU A 67 15.22 4.69 2.43
C LEU A 67 14.26 3.81 3.25
N THR A 68 13.49 3.02 2.53
CA THR A 68 12.71 1.90 3.08
C THR A 68 12.73 0.71 2.14
N VAL A 69 12.30 -0.45 2.64
CA VAL A 69 12.09 -1.66 1.84
C VAL A 69 10.62 -2.00 1.79
N ALA A 70 10.14 -2.34 0.61
CA ALA A 70 8.76 -2.72 0.39
C ALA A 70 8.63 -3.80 -0.69
N ASP A 71 7.49 -4.47 -0.73
CA ASP A 71 7.14 -5.35 -1.84
C ASP A 71 7.11 -4.58 -3.16
N HIS A 72 7.64 -5.18 -4.21
CA HIS A 72 7.70 -4.59 -5.54
C HIS A 72 6.33 -4.10 -6.04
N THR A 73 5.27 -4.85 -5.76
CA THR A 73 3.90 -4.46 -6.16
C THR A 73 3.45 -3.18 -5.45
N MET A 74 3.70 -3.09 -4.14
CA MET A 74 3.37 -1.90 -3.34
C MET A 74 4.22 -0.70 -3.75
N ALA A 75 5.51 -0.91 -3.97
CA ALA A 75 6.42 0.12 -4.45
C ALA A 75 5.97 0.68 -5.82
N ARG A 76 5.58 -0.18 -6.76
CA ARG A 76 5.06 0.24 -8.08
C ARG A 76 3.76 1.02 -8.00
N ILE A 77 2.82 0.59 -7.17
CA ILE A 77 1.59 1.33 -6.93
C ILE A 77 1.93 2.71 -6.39
N SER A 78 2.75 2.76 -5.36
CA SER A 78 3.13 4.03 -4.72
C SER A 78 3.93 4.96 -5.63
N ALA A 79 4.80 4.42 -6.50
CA ALA A 79 5.55 5.22 -7.48
C ALA A 79 4.62 5.86 -8.54
N ALA A 80 3.48 5.24 -8.85
CA ALA A 80 2.48 5.85 -9.72
C ALA A 80 1.86 7.12 -9.07
N TYR A 81 1.86 7.18 -7.75
CA TYR A 81 1.35 8.30 -6.97
C TYR A 81 2.43 9.33 -6.64
N TYR A 82 3.62 8.84 -6.34
CA TYR A 82 4.77 9.63 -5.93
C TYR A 82 5.90 9.50 -6.96
N PRO A 83 5.88 10.28 -8.04
CA PRO A 83 6.83 10.15 -9.16
C PRO A 83 8.30 10.34 -8.78
N ARG A 84 8.56 10.87 -7.59
CA ARG A 84 9.93 11.07 -7.08
C ARG A 84 10.51 9.83 -6.40
N LEU A 85 9.72 8.76 -6.20
CA LEU A 85 10.22 7.51 -5.64
C LEU A 85 11.05 6.77 -6.68
N ASP A 86 12.27 6.40 -6.31
CA ASP A 86 13.07 5.43 -7.05
C ASP A 86 12.83 4.03 -6.48
N ILE A 87 12.38 3.11 -7.34
CA ILE A 87 12.02 1.73 -6.97
C ILE A 87 12.78 0.70 -7.80
N ASN A 88 13.89 1.10 -8.43
CA ASN A 88 14.58 0.26 -9.42
C ASN A 88 15.52 -0.78 -8.79
N THR A 89 15.91 -0.60 -7.52
CA THR A 89 16.82 -1.51 -6.85
C THR A 89 16.09 -2.69 -6.24
N VAL A 90 16.44 -3.89 -6.71
CA VAL A 90 15.83 -5.15 -6.26
C VAL A 90 16.75 -5.82 -5.24
N LEU A 91 16.22 -6.10 -4.04
CA LEU A 91 16.98 -6.66 -2.91
C LEU A 91 16.86 -8.18 -2.76
N SER A 92 15.96 -8.83 -3.51
CA SER A 92 15.73 -10.26 -3.44
C SER A 92 15.24 -10.82 -4.76
N LEU A 93 15.43 -12.13 -4.95
CA LEU A 93 14.82 -12.82 -6.07
C LEU A 93 13.27 -12.74 -6.01
N PRO A 94 12.58 -12.75 -7.16
CA PRO A 94 11.14 -12.75 -7.21
C PRO A 94 10.55 -13.91 -6.40
N GLN A 95 9.69 -13.59 -5.44
CA GLN A 95 8.98 -14.58 -4.63
C GLN A 95 7.57 -14.75 -5.15
N GLN A 96 7.12 -16.00 -5.20
CA GLN A 96 5.73 -16.28 -5.55
C GLN A 96 4.83 -16.07 -4.33
N ILE A 97 3.86 -15.18 -4.46
CA ILE A 97 2.87 -14.93 -3.43
C ILE A 97 1.69 -15.89 -3.66
N ALA A 98 1.26 -16.55 -2.60
CA ALA A 98 0.13 -17.47 -2.61
C ALA A 98 -0.89 -17.14 -1.52
N TRP A 99 -2.14 -17.49 -1.76
CA TRP A 99 -3.16 -17.41 -0.73
C TRP A 99 -3.01 -18.59 0.23
N ALA A 100 -3.09 -18.31 1.52
CA ALA A 100 -3.05 -19.33 2.54
C ALA A 100 -4.46 -19.79 2.90
N VAL A 101 -4.67 -21.09 2.91
CA VAL A 101 -5.89 -21.73 3.41
C VAL A 101 -5.56 -22.67 4.57
N ARG A 102 -6.54 -22.99 5.40
CA ARG A 102 -6.34 -23.96 6.47
C ARG A 102 -5.97 -25.33 5.91
N LYS A 103 -4.99 -25.99 6.53
CA LYS A 103 -4.45 -27.30 6.10
C LYS A 103 -5.53 -28.38 5.92
N ASN A 104 -6.61 -28.31 6.69
CA ASN A 104 -7.72 -29.25 6.62
C ASN A 104 -8.85 -28.84 5.68
N SER A 105 -8.59 -27.98 4.71
CA SER A 105 -9.58 -27.47 3.74
C SER A 105 -9.17 -27.72 2.27
N PRO A 106 -8.86 -28.97 1.86
CA PRO A 106 -8.35 -29.27 0.52
C PRO A 106 -9.35 -28.96 -0.59
N LYS A 107 -10.66 -29.09 -0.32
CA LYS A 107 -11.72 -28.74 -1.28
C LYS A 107 -11.72 -27.23 -1.58
N LEU A 108 -11.47 -26.39 -0.58
CA LEU A 108 -11.39 -24.94 -0.75
C LEU A 108 -10.15 -24.56 -1.57
N GLU A 109 -9.02 -25.20 -1.29
CA GLU A 109 -7.78 -25.01 -2.04
C GLU A 109 -7.97 -25.34 -3.53
N ASP A 110 -8.57 -26.49 -3.84
CA ASP A 110 -8.84 -26.92 -5.21
C ASP A 110 -9.76 -25.94 -5.96
N VAL A 111 -10.85 -25.49 -5.31
CA VAL A 111 -11.77 -24.50 -5.89
C VAL A 111 -11.07 -23.16 -6.17
N ILE A 112 -10.28 -22.66 -5.21
CA ILE A 112 -9.54 -21.41 -5.36
C ILE A 112 -8.52 -21.52 -6.50
N ASN A 113 -7.75 -22.61 -6.56
CA ASN A 113 -6.74 -22.81 -7.59
C ASN A 113 -7.35 -22.89 -8.99
N LYS A 114 -8.46 -23.61 -9.14
CA LYS A 114 -9.23 -23.67 -10.40
C LYS A 114 -9.75 -22.30 -10.82
N TRP A 115 -10.32 -21.56 -9.87
CA TRP A 115 -10.81 -20.21 -10.13
C TRP A 115 -9.67 -19.25 -10.51
N LEU A 116 -8.55 -19.26 -9.79
CA LEU A 116 -7.39 -18.42 -10.09
C LEU A 116 -6.82 -18.71 -11.48
N THR A 117 -6.73 -19.97 -11.86
CA THR A 117 -6.28 -20.37 -13.20
C THR A 117 -7.24 -19.86 -14.27
N GLY A 118 -8.54 -20.01 -14.04
CA GLY A 118 -9.57 -19.56 -14.97
C GLY A 118 -9.61 -18.04 -15.13
N ILE A 119 -9.58 -17.27 -14.02
CA ILE A 119 -9.67 -15.81 -14.08
C ILE A 119 -8.42 -15.18 -14.71
N LYS A 120 -7.23 -15.73 -14.43
CA LYS A 120 -5.97 -15.23 -15.00
C LYS A 120 -5.90 -15.41 -16.52
N ALA A 121 -6.60 -16.39 -17.05
CA ALA A 121 -6.70 -16.63 -18.51
C ALA A 121 -7.70 -15.68 -19.20
N GLN A 122 -8.54 -14.96 -18.46
CA GLN A 122 -9.55 -14.08 -19.05
C GLN A 122 -8.99 -12.68 -19.34
N PRO A 123 -9.35 -12.04 -20.46
CA PRO A 123 -8.98 -10.68 -20.78
C PRO A 123 -9.38 -9.68 -19.69
N THR A 124 -10.51 -9.91 -19.01
CA THR A 124 -11.01 -9.09 -17.90
C THR A 124 -10.00 -8.96 -16.76
N PHE A 125 -9.23 -10.02 -16.49
CA PHE A 125 -8.16 -9.95 -15.49
C PHE A 125 -7.12 -8.90 -15.85
N MET A 126 -6.66 -8.87 -17.09
CA MET A 126 -5.68 -7.89 -17.56
C MET A 126 -6.23 -6.46 -17.57
N VAL A 127 -7.51 -6.29 -17.87
CA VAL A 127 -8.18 -4.97 -17.80
C VAL A 127 -8.18 -4.47 -16.36
N ILE A 128 -8.59 -5.30 -15.40
CA ILE A 128 -8.59 -4.98 -13.97
C ILE A 128 -7.16 -4.70 -13.51
N TYR A 129 -6.22 -5.59 -13.81
CA TYR A 129 -4.82 -5.45 -13.42
C TYR A 129 -4.21 -4.13 -13.95
N ASN A 130 -4.40 -3.84 -15.23
CA ASN A 130 -3.87 -2.62 -15.84
C ASN A 130 -4.51 -1.36 -15.23
N ARG A 131 -5.81 -1.40 -14.94
CA ARG A 131 -6.52 -0.28 -14.30
C ARG A 131 -5.96 0.06 -12.93
N TYR A 132 -5.67 -0.95 -12.11
CA TYR A 132 -5.23 -0.72 -10.72
C TYR A 132 -3.71 -0.59 -10.57
N PHE A 133 -2.93 -1.26 -11.41
CA PHE A 133 -1.48 -1.34 -11.23
C PHE A 133 -0.66 -0.63 -12.30
N LYS A 134 -1.26 -0.27 -13.46
CA LYS A 134 -0.52 0.35 -14.56
C LYS A 134 -1.06 1.71 -15.00
N SER A 135 -2.21 2.15 -14.49
CA SER A 135 -2.79 3.44 -14.90
C SER A 135 -2.54 4.52 -13.85
N PRO A 136 -1.56 5.42 -14.05
CA PRO A 136 -1.27 6.51 -13.10
C PRO A 136 -2.48 7.43 -12.88
N ARG A 137 -3.27 7.70 -13.93
CA ARG A 137 -4.45 8.57 -13.84
C ARG A 137 -5.53 8.03 -12.92
N THR A 138 -5.82 6.73 -13.02
CA THR A 138 -6.81 6.07 -12.16
C THR A 138 -6.29 6.02 -10.73
N SER A 139 -5.00 5.79 -10.58
CA SER A 139 -4.34 5.76 -9.31
C SER A 139 -4.37 7.12 -8.60
N ILE A 140 -4.04 8.21 -9.30
CA ILE A 140 -4.09 9.59 -8.77
C ILE A 140 -5.53 9.95 -8.37
N ALA A 141 -6.54 9.60 -9.18
CA ALA A 141 -7.93 9.82 -8.84
C ALA A 141 -8.36 9.07 -7.56
N HIS A 142 -7.83 7.87 -7.32
CA HIS A 142 -8.08 7.14 -6.07
C HIS A 142 -7.39 7.76 -4.86
N LEU A 143 -6.18 8.31 -5.01
CA LEU A 143 -5.49 9.02 -3.92
C LEU A 143 -6.17 10.31 -3.52
N GLN A 144 -6.63 11.05 -4.53
CA GLN A 144 -7.37 12.30 -4.33
C GLN A 144 -8.82 12.07 -3.92
N SER A 145 -9.26 10.80 -3.99
CA SER A 145 -10.56 10.40 -3.49
C SER A 145 -10.59 10.53 -1.98
N ASP A 146 -11.65 11.14 -1.46
CA ASP A 146 -11.95 11.21 -0.04
C ASP A 146 -12.06 9.81 0.62
N PHE A 147 -12.10 8.74 -0.19
CA PHE A 147 -12.17 7.33 0.22
C PHE A 147 -10.82 6.60 0.19
N SER A 148 -9.72 7.31 -0.06
CA SER A 148 -8.40 6.68 -0.08
C SER A 148 -7.99 6.29 1.34
N SER A 149 -7.76 4.99 1.58
CA SER A 149 -7.17 4.49 2.83
C SER A 149 -5.80 5.12 3.13
N LEU A 150 -5.09 5.58 2.11
CA LEU A 150 -3.84 6.32 2.21
C LEU A 150 -4.02 7.74 2.75
N GLY A 151 -5.25 8.26 2.76
CA GLY A 151 -5.63 9.57 3.31
C GLY A 151 -5.76 9.62 4.83
N GLY A 152 -5.47 8.52 5.57
CA GLY A 152 -5.43 8.51 7.03
C GLY A 152 -6.80 8.34 7.70
N ASN A 153 -7.46 7.20 7.50
CA ASN A 153 -8.75 6.85 8.16
C ASN A 153 -9.92 7.84 7.90
N LYS A 154 -9.82 8.67 6.89
CA LYS A 154 -10.92 9.52 6.43
C LYS A 154 -11.83 8.75 5.48
N LEU A 155 -13.15 8.80 5.72
CA LEU A 155 -14.17 8.31 4.79
C LEU A 155 -14.65 9.44 3.86
N SER A 156 -14.69 10.67 4.36
CA SER A 156 -15.12 11.85 3.61
C SER A 156 -14.61 13.14 4.26
N ARG A 157 -14.75 14.26 3.55
CA ARG A 157 -14.53 15.59 4.13
C ARG A 157 -15.54 15.97 5.21
N TYR A 158 -16.61 15.18 5.37
CA TYR A 158 -17.66 15.41 6.34
C TYR A 158 -17.55 14.55 7.59
N ASP A 159 -16.47 13.81 7.77
CA ASP A 159 -16.32 12.84 8.87
C ASP A 159 -16.55 13.46 10.24
N GLU A 160 -16.01 14.64 10.50
CA GLU A 160 -16.21 15.34 11.77
C GLU A 160 -17.68 15.66 12.04
N LEU A 161 -18.37 16.12 10.99
CA LEU A 161 -19.81 16.42 11.07
C LEU A 161 -20.63 15.14 11.30
N ILE A 162 -20.30 14.09 10.57
CA ILE A 162 -20.96 12.79 10.67
C ILE A 162 -20.75 12.19 12.07
N GLN A 163 -19.52 12.21 12.58
CA GLN A 163 -19.18 11.72 13.93
C GLN A 163 -19.94 12.50 15.02
N ALA A 164 -19.95 13.83 14.92
CA ALA A 164 -20.66 14.66 15.89
C ALA A 164 -22.17 14.36 15.93
N ASN A 165 -22.82 14.15 14.77
CA ASN A 165 -24.23 13.84 14.70
C ASN A 165 -24.55 12.38 15.06
N ALA A 166 -23.71 11.43 14.65
CA ALA A 166 -23.86 10.03 15.06
C ALA A 166 -23.79 9.88 16.58
N LYS A 167 -22.87 10.60 17.24
CA LYS A 167 -22.78 10.62 18.70
C LYS A 167 -24.06 11.12 19.38
N LYS A 168 -24.71 12.14 18.82
CA LYS A 168 -25.99 12.66 19.36
C LYS A 168 -27.12 11.63 19.26
N MET A 169 -27.10 10.80 18.21
CA MET A 169 -28.11 9.77 17.96
C MET A 169 -27.77 8.41 18.60
N GLY A 170 -26.61 8.27 19.23
CA GLY A 170 -26.13 7.00 19.76
C GLY A 170 -25.79 5.95 18.67
N TRP A 171 -25.49 6.38 17.46
CA TRP A 171 -25.18 5.51 16.33
C TRP A 171 -23.66 5.36 16.13
N ASP A 172 -23.24 4.22 15.56
CA ASP A 172 -21.90 4.13 15.00
C ASP A 172 -21.80 5.11 13.82
N TRP A 173 -20.81 5.99 13.86
CA TRP A 173 -20.62 7.01 12.84
C TRP A 173 -20.36 6.44 11.44
N ARG A 174 -19.77 5.22 11.36
CA ARG A 174 -19.54 4.54 10.09
C ARG A 174 -20.85 4.10 9.45
N LEU A 175 -21.83 3.71 10.27
CA LEU A 175 -23.16 3.38 9.80
C LEU A 175 -23.83 4.63 9.21
N LEU A 176 -23.77 5.76 9.92
CA LEU A 176 -24.32 7.02 9.42
C LEU A 176 -23.59 7.46 8.14
N ALA A 177 -22.26 7.32 8.08
CA ALA A 177 -21.48 7.61 6.88
C ALA A 177 -21.89 6.73 5.69
N ALA A 178 -22.17 5.44 5.92
CA ALA A 178 -22.63 4.52 4.89
C ALA A 178 -24.02 4.92 4.35
N VAL A 179 -24.94 5.38 5.19
CA VAL A 179 -26.24 5.90 4.78
C VAL A 179 -26.07 7.16 3.93
N VAL A 180 -25.28 8.14 4.39
CA VAL A 180 -25.01 9.38 3.64
C VAL A 180 -24.37 9.08 2.29
N TYR A 181 -23.43 8.11 2.25
CA TYR A 181 -22.83 7.67 1.00
C TYR A 181 -23.84 7.04 0.05
N GLN A 182 -24.73 6.18 0.56
CA GLN A 182 -25.75 5.52 -0.26
C GLN A 182 -26.74 6.53 -0.87
N GLU A 183 -27.10 7.56 -0.12
CA GLU A 183 -28.07 8.58 -0.55
C GLU A 183 -27.46 9.60 -1.53
N SER A 184 -26.26 10.12 -1.25
CA SER A 184 -25.69 11.24 -2.00
C SER A 184 -24.27 11.04 -2.48
N LYS A 185 -23.60 9.92 -2.13
CA LYS A 185 -22.17 9.71 -2.34
C LYS A 185 -21.31 10.88 -1.85
N PHE A 186 -21.76 11.52 -0.78
CA PHE A 186 -21.20 12.74 -0.19
C PHE A 186 -21.20 13.95 -1.14
N ILE A 187 -22.09 13.97 -2.15
CA ILE A 187 -22.27 15.13 -3.03
C ILE A 187 -23.25 16.10 -2.35
N PRO A 188 -22.84 17.36 -2.03
CA PRO A 188 -23.68 18.29 -1.28
C PRO A 188 -24.97 18.69 -2.00
N ASP A 189 -24.87 18.82 -3.31
CA ASP A 189 -25.95 19.30 -4.18
C ASP A 189 -26.64 18.15 -4.93
N GLY A 190 -26.57 16.93 -4.37
CA GLY A 190 -27.20 15.76 -4.95
C GLY A 190 -28.73 15.88 -4.87
N GLU A 191 -29.39 15.94 -6.01
CA GLU A 191 -30.85 15.88 -6.09
C GLU A 191 -31.34 14.45 -5.90
N SER A 192 -32.40 14.30 -5.10
CA SER A 192 -33.08 13.00 -4.97
C SER A 192 -33.91 12.69 -6.22
N TRP A 193 -33.93 11.42 -6.60
CA TRP A 193 -34.81 10.91 -7.67
C TRP A 193 -36.24 10.69 -7.23
N ALA A 194 -36.58 11.02 -5.99
CA ALA A 194 -37.93 10.87 -5.42
C ALA A 194 -38.72 12.17 -5.50
#